data_945f173f903a8cc779c2d39d6aa2e95d
#
_entry.id   945f173f903a8cc779c2d39d6aa2e95d
#
_cell.length_a   1.000
_cell.length_b   1.000
_cell.length_c   1.000
_cell.angle_alpha   90.00
_cell.angle_beta   90.00
_cell.angle_gamma   90.00
#
_symmetry.space_group_name_H-M   'P 1'
#
loop_
_entity.id
_entity.type
_entity.pdbx_description
1 polymer ?
#
loop_
_entity_poly.entity_id
_entity_poly.type
_entity_poly.pdbx_seq_one_letter_code
_entity_poly.pdbx_strand_id
1 'polypeptide(L)'
;MRRLLAIGLVLGAVAAGLGVVPAGSAEAAAVPAYHPTRLAHVSDARQLIVVTGVSRTSSYATARTYQLSADGRTWRAKFPPMRARNGYAGWVWAGKRIQDTGTTPMGTFRITATFGLKADPGTKMKYKRADSNDYWVGDNRDPETYNMFQPSASSRRTWRKSQAERLAAYPKQYEYAAVINFNRPAAATVKWNAARGQYVTSKPANTRRGSAIFLHINGKGSTAGCVSLRRADLLKVLKWLDPAKRPRIVMATAADIGRA
;
A
#
# COMPACT_ATOMS: atom_id res chain seq x y z
N MET A 1 49.73 -50.71 55.93
CA MET A 1 49.50 -49.36 56.52
C MET A 1 49.93 -48.31 55.55
N ARG A 2 49.04 -47.83 54.71
CA ARG A 2 49.32 -46.71 53.75
C ARG A 2 48.28 -45.63 53.97
N ARG A 3 48.76 -44.47 54.38
CA ARG A 3 47.95 -43.26 54.53
C ARG A 3 47.71 -42.63 53.13
N LEU A 4 46.48 -42.44 52.77
CA LEU A 4 46.08 -41.66 51.57
C LEU A 4 45.80 -40.24 51.98
N LEU A 5 46.55 -39.32 51.40
CA LEU A 5 46.29 -37.88 51.48
C LEU A 5 45.14 -37.55 50.51
N ALA A 6 44.11 -36.87 50.98
CA ALA A 6 43.05 -36.29 50.14
C ALA A 6 43.45 -34.86 49.77
N ILE A 7 43.57 -34.64 48.49
CA ILE A 7 43.79 -33.28 47.92
C ILE A 7 42.40 -32.73 47.58
N GLY A 8 42.00 -31.67 48.28
CA GLY A 8 40.78 -30.94 48.01
C GLY A 8 40.92 -30.05 46.79
N LEU A 9 40.12 -30.30 45.77
CA LEU A 9 40.02 -29.45 44.58
C LEU A 9 38.89 -28.46 44.80
N VAL A 10 39.25 -27.14 44.92
CA VAL A 10 38.28 -26.06 44.97
C VAL A 10 37.93 -25.70 43.53
N LEU A 11 36.73 -26.09 43.07
CA LEU A 11 36.16 -25.58 41.81
C LEU A 11 35.54 -24.21 42.03
N GLY A 12 36.20 -23.19 41.53
CA GLY A 12 35.64 -21.85 41.40
C GLY A 12 34.62 -21.83 40.26
N ALA A 13 33.33 -21.69 40.57
CA ALA A 13 32.28 -21.47 39.58
C ALA A 13 32.35 -20.03 39.06
N VAL A 14 32.85 -19.84 37.84
CA VAL A 14 32.73 -18.59 37.11
C VAL A 14 31.31 -18.57 36.53
N ALA A 15 30.41 -17.82 37.13
CA ALA A 15 29.11 -17.49 36.57
C ALA A 15 29.29 -16.55 35.39
N ALA A 16 29.31 -17.08 34.17
CA ALA A 16 29.20 -16.28 32.96
C ALA A 16 27.73 -15.78 32.86
N GLY A 17 27.52 -14.53 33.27
CA GLY A 17 26.28 -13.82 33.04
C GLY A 17 26.05 -13.64 31.54
N LEU A 18 25.24 -14.49 30.92
CA LEU A 18 24.68 -14.24 29.61
C LEU A 18 23.75 -13.03 29.74
N GLY A 19 24.26 -11.85 29.46
CA GLY A 19 23.46 -10.64 29.26
C GLY A 19 22.51 -10.90 28.11
N VAL A 20 21.24 -11.12 28.40
CA VAL A 20 20.16 -11.05 27.41
C VAL A 20 20.12 -9.61 26.92
N VAL A 21 20.76 -9.34 25.79
CA VAL A 21 20.58 -8.08 25.06
C VAL A 21 19.12 -8.11 24.61
N PRO A 22 18.25 -7.19 25.09
CA PRO A 22 16.89 -7.12 24.58
C PRO A 22 17.02 -6.87 23.07
N ALA A 23 16.36 -7.73 22.25
CA ALA A 23 16.24 -7.49 20.84
C ALA A 23 15.57 -6.12 20.66
N GLY A 24 16.39 -5.10 20.53
CA GLY A 24 15.96 -3.75 20.25
C GLY A 24 15.10 -3.85 19.00
N SER A 25 13.82 -3.56 19.14
CA SER A 25 12.95 -3.25 18.00
C SER A 25 13.74 -2.26 17.16
N ALA A 26 14.19 -2.68 15.97
CA ALA A 26 14.82 -1.79 15.02
C ALA A 26 13.79 -0.69 14.71
N GLU A 27 13.89 0.40 15.43
CA GLU A 27 13.09 1.59 15.22
C GLU A 27 13.49 2.05 13.82
N ALA A 28 12.53 1.87 12.87
CA ALA A 28 12.75 2.25 11.49
C ALA A 28 13.20 3.71 11.52
N ALA A 29 14.47 3.97 11.16
CA ALA A 29 15.06 5.29 11.18
C ALA A 29 14.04 6.29 10.62
N ALA A 30 13.75 7.34 11.39
CA ALA A 30 12.73 8.31 11.04
C ALA A 30 13.08 8.92 9.68
N VAL A 31 12.34 8.55 8.64
CA VAL A 31 12.54 9.11 7.30
C VAL A 31 12.27 10.62 7.39
N PRO A 32 13.21 11.48 6.97
CA PRO A 32 13.03 12.93 7.02
C PRO A 32 11.73 13.37 6.35
N ALA A 33 11.07 14.38 6.91
CA ALA A 33 9.90 14.97 6.31
C ALA A 33 10.31 15.72 5.03
N TYR A 34 9.61 15.44 3.94
CA TYR A 34 9.79 16.17 2.68
C TYR A 34 8.65 17.17 2.52
N HIS A 35 8.99 18.46 2.33
CA HIS A 35 7.96 19.50 2.24
C HIS A 35 7.20 19.40 0.93
N PRO A 36 5.85 19.48 0.92
CA PRO A 36 5.03 19.32 -0.27
C PRO A 36 5.36 20.24 -1.44
N THR A 37 5.88 21.45 -1.19
CA THR A 37 6.27 22.40 -2.27
C THR A 37 7.43 21.92 -3.13
N ARG A 38 8.15 20.91 -2.68
CA ARG A 38 9.26 20.29 -3.42
C ARG A 38 8.86 19.01 -4.17
N LEU A 39 7.56 18.64 -4.12
CA LEU A 39 7.05 17.44 -4.80
C LEU A 39 6.68 17.81 -6.24
N ALA A 40 7.06 16.93 -7.18
CA ALA A 40 6.60 16.99 -8.55
C ALA A 40 5.13 16.56 -8.68
N HIS A 41 4.47 16.97 -9.76
CA HIS A 41 3.15 16.48 -10.18
C HIS A 41 1.99 16.60 -9.15
N VAL A 42 2.06 17.58 -8.23
CA VAL A 42 1.05 17.81 -7.18
C VAL A 42 0.31 19.13 -7.29
N SER A 43 0.55 19.91 -8.35
CA SER A 43 0.07 21.29 -8.52
C SER A 43 -1.46 21.46 -8.42
N ASP A 44 -2.23 20.45 -8.81
CA ASP A 44 -3.68 20.46 -8.75
C ASP A 44 -4.26 19.84 -7.46
N ALA A 45 -3.41 19.27 -6.61
CA ALA A 45 -3.83 18.63 -5.38
C ALA A 45 -4.04 19.62 -4.24
N ARG A 46 -4.99 19.34 -3.39
CA ARG A 46 -5.19 20.06 -2.11
C ARG A 46 -5.09 19.10 -0.89
N GLN A 47 -4.95 17.81 -1.15
CA GLN A 47 -4.67 16.77 -0.15
C GLN A 47 -3.57 15.84 -0.66
N LEU A 48 -2.57 15.59 0.18
CA LEU A 48 -1.46 14.69 -0.15
C LEU A 48 -1.26 13.63 0.93
N ILE A 49 -1.03 12.40 0.47
CA ILE A 49 -0.45 11.32 1.25
C ILE A 49 0.95 11.12 0.70
N VAL A 50 1.98 11.36 1.48
CA VAL A 50 3.39 11.21 1.08
C VAL A 50 3.97 10.00 1.78
N VAL A 51 4.31 8.96 1.02
CA VAL A 51 4.82 7.68 1.53
C VAL A 51 6.29 7.54 1.15
N THR A 52 7.16 7.54 2.16
CA THR A 52 8.60 7.50 1.95
C THR A 52 9.24 6.26 2.58
N GLY A 53 9.97 5.49 1.77
CA GLY A 53 10.88 4.44 2.22
C GLY A 53 12.31 4.95 2.42
N VAL A 54 13.08 4.32 3.31
CA VAL A 54 14.49 4.70 3.56
C VAL A 54 15.40 4.34 2.37
N SER A 55 15.13 3.23 1.70
CA SER A 55 15.92 2.74 0.55
C SER A 55 15.03 2.03 -0.46
N ARG A 56 15.57 1.74 -1.64
CA ARG A 56 14.84 1.04 -2.70
C ARG A 56 14.49 -0.41 -2.36
N THR A 57 15.20 -1.05 -1.45
CA THR A 57 14.95 -2.42 -1.00
C THR A 57 14.09 -2.50 0.25
N SER A 58 13.83 -1.36 0.91
CA SER A 58 13.05 -1.33 2.15
C SER A 58 11.57 -1.65 1.89
N SER A 59 11.00 -2.55 2.69
CA SER A 59 9.56 -2.81 2.77
C SER A 59 8.88 -2.04 3.91
N TYR A 60 9.60 -1.15 4.57
CA TYR A 60 9.11 -0.22 5.59
C TYR A 60 9.08 1.19 5.04
N ALA A 61 8.04 1.93 5.39
CA ALA A 61 7.85 3.31 4.98
C ALA A 61 7.19 4.14 6.07
N THR A 62 7.24 5.45 5.89
CA THR A 62 6.49 6.42 6.68
C THR A 62 5.49 7.13 5.78
N ALA A 63 4.22 7.14 6.15
CA ALA A 63 3.18 7.93 5.49
C ALA A 63 2.96 9.23 6.26
N ARG A 64 2.94 10.36 5.53
CA ARG A 64 2.61 11.70 6.03
C ARG A 64 1.44 12.25 5.24
N THR A 65 0.58 13.02 5.87
CA THR A 65 -0.59 13.63 5.24
C THR A 65 -0.51 15.13 5.32
N TYR A 66 -0.87 15.79 4.23
CA TYR A 66 -0.84 17.24 4.14
C TYR A 66 -2.13 17.78 3.54
N GLN A 67 -2.58 18.90 4.08
CA GLN A 67 -3.73 19.67 3.59
C GLN A 67 -3.26 21.04 3.15
N LEU A 68 -3.59 21.42 1.92
CA LEU A 68 -3.39 22.79 1.44
C LEU A 68 -4.43 23.71 2.09
N SER A 69 -4.00 24.85 2.56
CA SER A 69 -4.88 25.90 3.12
C SER A 69 -5.94 26.35 2.11
N ALA A 70 -6.99 27.01 2.60
CA ALA A 70 -8.10 27.46 1.75
C ALA A 70 -7.62 28.44 0.66
N ASP A 71 -6.71 29.33 1.01
CA ASP A 71 -6.09 30.30 0.08
C ASP A 71 -5.11 29.68 -0.93
N GLY A 72 -4.83 28.37 -0.83
CA GLY A 72 -3.94 27.65 -1.75
C GLY A 72 -2.45 27.90 -1.55
N ARG A 73 -2.02 28.53 -0.45
CA ARG A 73 -0.62 28.97 -0.28
C ARG A 73 0.20 28.09 0.63
N THR A 74 -0.41 27.48 1.66
CA THR A 74 0.33 26.79 2.73
C THR A 74 -0.08 25.34 2.88
N TRP A 75 0.88 24.44 2.81
CA TRP A 75 0.69 23.04 3.17
C TRP A 75 0.89 22.85 4.67
N ARG A 76 -0.07 22.22 5.32
CA ARG A 76 -0.02 21.86 6.75
C ARG A 76 -0.14 20.36 6.93
N ALA A 77 0.66 19.78 7.81
CA ALA A 77 0.49 18.38 8.21
C ALA A 77 -0.92 18.18 8.80
N LYS A 78 -1.60 17.11 8.38
CA LYS A 78 -2.97 16.82 8.83
C LYS A 78 -3.00 15.88 10.01
N PHE A 79 -2.19 14.81 9.97
CA PHE A 79 -2.06 13.83 11.04
C PHE A 79 -0.58 13.62 11.37
N PRO A 80 -0.26 13.10 12.57
CA PRO A 80 1.11 12.66 12.88
C PRO A 80 1.61 11.63 11.85
N PRO A 81 2.92 11.51 11.66
CA PRO A 81 3.49 10.48 10.79
C PRO A 81 3.02 9.08 11.18
N MET A 82 2.69 8.27 10.18
CA MET A 82 2.13 6.92 10.34
C MET A 82 3.14 5.89 9.83
N ARG A 83 3.35 4.80 10.58
CA ARG A 83 4.12 3.65 10.09
C ARG A 83 3.37 2.99 8.94
N ALA A 84 4.06 2.75 7.83
CA ALA A 84 3.53 2.10 6.65
C ALA A 84 4.36 0.88 6.26
N ARG A 85 3.75 -0.05 5.54
CA ARG A 85 4.43 -1.13 4.84
C ARG A 85 4.19 -0.97 3.35
N ASN A 86 5.16 -1.43 2.57
CA ASN A 86 5.11 -1.42 1.11
C ASN A 86 5.50 -2.81 0.57
N GLY A 87 5.74 -2.91 -0.73
CA GLY A 87 6.08 -4.14 -1.40
C GLY A 87 7.28 -4.88 -0.78
N TYR A 88 7.21 -6.22 -0.71
CA TYR A 88 8.28 -7.05 -0.12
C TYR A 88 9.61 -6.90 -0.85
N ALA A 89 9.59 -6.58 -2.14
CA ALA A 89 10.77 -6.31 -2.95
C ALA A 89 11.11 -4.80 -3.06
N GLY A 90 10.53 -3.96 -2.17
CA GLY A 90 10.84 -2.54 -2.09
C GLY A 90 10.17 -1.70 -3.19
N TRP A 91 10.95 -0.83 -3.85
CA TRP A 91 10.47 0.26 -4.68
C TRP A 91 11.05 0.24 -6.07
N VAL A 92 10.22 0.57 -7.08
CA VAL A 92 10.65 0.72 -8.47
C VAL A 92 9.87 1.88 -9.12
N TRP A 93 10.47 2.61 -10.06
CA TRP A 93 9.73 3.62 -10.83
C TRP A 93 8.52 3.01 -11.53
N ALA A 94 7.38 3.69 -11.49
CA ALA A 94 6.11 3.22 -12.05
C ALA A 94 6.25 2.77 -13.51
N GLY A 95 7.02 3.50 -14.33
CA GLY A 95 7.30 3.14 -15.72
C GLY A 95 8.19 1.90 -15.92
N LYS A 96 8.87 1.44 -14.86
CA LYS A 96 9.75 0.26 -14.87
C LYS A 96 9.17 -0.94 -14.12
N ARG A 97 8.02 -0.76 -13.43
CA ARG A 97 7.42 -1.84 -12.67
C ARG A 97 6.97 -2.98 -13.59
N ILE A 98 7.19 -4.20 -13.11
CA ILE A 98 6.72 -5.44 -13.75
C ILE A 98 5.73 -6.11 -12.80
N GLN A 99 4.70 -6.75 -13.35
CA GLN A 99 3.72 -7.51 -12.57
C GLN A 99 4.40 -8.62 -11.76
N ASP A 100 3.85 -8.96 -10.61
CA ASP A 100 4.26 -10.04 -9.71
C ASP A 100 5.68 -9.93 -9.13
N THR A 101 6.34 -8.77 -9.27
CA THR A 101 7.67 -8.52 -8.69
C THR A 101 7.65 -8.14 -7.21
N GLY A 102 6.48 -7.93 -6.60
CA GLY A 102 6.37 -7.51 -5.19
C GLY A 102 6.88 -6.10 -4.91
N THR A 103 7.12 -5.28 -5.94
CA THR A 103 7.60 -3.91 -5.80
C THR A 103 6.46 -2.90 -5.73
N THR A 104 6.63 -1.83 -4.94
CA THR A 104 5.73 -0.69 -4.93
C THR A 104 6.14 0.32 -6.01
N PRO A 105 5.20 0.81 -6.84
CA PRO A 105 5.50 1.81 -7.86
C PRO A 105 5.83 3.16 -7.24
N MET A 106 6.98 3.74 -7.60
CA MET A 106 7.32 5.13 -7.27
C MET A 106 6.68 6.08 -8.28
N GLY A 107 6.14 7.19 -7.78
CA GLY A 107 5.49 8.24 -8.56
C GLY A 107 4.37 8.92 -7.79
N THR A 108 3.68 9.83 -8.46
CA THR A 108 2.50 10.56 -7.95
C THR A 108 1.24 10.03 -8.62
N PHE A 109 0.26 9.60 -7.80
CA PHE A 109 -0.99 8.98 -8.26
C PHE A 109 -2.21 9.65 -7.64
N ARG A 110 -3.36 9.58 -8.32
CA ARG A 110 -4.65 9.97 -7.74
C ARG A 110 -5.17 8.88 -6.83
N ILE A 111 -5.90 9.28 -5.77
CA ILE A 111 -6.83 8.39 -5.07
C ILE A 111 -8.19 8.58 -5.74
N THR A 112 -8.74 7.53 -6.35
CA THR A 112 -9.92 7.66 -7.23
C THR A 112 -11.21 7.14 -6.63
N ALA A 113 -11.12 6.20 -5.71
CA ALA A 113 -12.26 5.60 -5.03
C ALA A 113 -11.80 4.90 -3.75
N THR A 114 -12.76 4.51 -2.94
CA THR A 114 -12.53 3.66 -1.76
C THR A 114 -13.44 2.44 -1.83
N PHE A 115 -13.04 1.38 -1.16
CA PHE A 115 -13.85 0.17 -1.04
C PHE A 115 -13.57 -0.54 0.28
N GLY A 116 -14.37 -1.52 0.61
CA GLY A 116 -14.12 -2.40 1.73
C GLY A 116 -15.22 -3.42 1.94
N LEU A 117 -14.94 -4.45 2.73
CA LEU A 117 -15.89 -5.50 3.09
C LEU A 117 -16.88 -5.06 4.18
N LYS A 118 -16.57 -3.99 4.89
CA LYS A 118 -17.45 -3.37 5.91
C LYS A 118 -18.26 -2.23 5.29
N ALA A 119 -19.23 -1.73 6.04
CA ALA A 119 -19.98 -0.54 5.68
C ALA A 119 -19.05 0.68 5.53
N ASP A 120 -19.47 1.69 4.75
CA ASP A 120 -18.72 2.93 4.58
C ASP A 120 -18.33 3.52 5.95
N PRO A 121 -17.03 3.76 6.19
CA PRO A 121 -16.57 4.34 7.44
C PRO A 121 -16.89 5.85 7.59
N GLY A 122 -17.64 6.45 6.69
CA GLY A 122 -17.91 7.88 6.60
C GLY A 122 -16.89 8.62 5.73
N THR A 123 -16.44 8.02 4.63
CA THR A 123 -15.59 8.70 3.64
C THR A 123 -16.41 9.60 2.72
N LYS A 124 -15.80 10.70 2.25
CA LYS A 124 -16.40 11.55 1.20
C LYS A 124 -16.10 11.03 -0.21
N MET A 125 -15.15 10.09 -0.33
CA MET A 125 -14.82 9.44 -1.59
C MET A 125 -15.95 8.49 -2.01
N LYS A 126 -16.09 8.25 -3.33
CA LYS A 126 -16.97 7.17 -3.80
C LYS A 126 -16.57 5.87 -3.12
N TYR A 127 -17.49 5.26 -2.37
CA TYR A 127 -17.28 4.02 -1.66
C TYR A 127 -18.02 2.86 -2.32
N LYS A 128 -17.35 1.72 -2.49
CA LYS A 128 -17.96 0.46 -2.88
C LYS A 128 -17.85 -0.54 -1.72
N ARG A 129 -18.97 -0.93 -1.14
CA ARG A 129 -19.00 -2.11 -0.27
C ARG A 129 -18.78 -3.35 -1.12
N ALA A 130 -17.69 -4.02 -0.89
CA ALA A 130 -17.36 -5.26 -1.57
C ALA A 130 -18.00 -6.47 -0.88
N ASP A 131 -18.26 -7.51 -1.65
CA ASP A 131 -18.82 -8.78 -1.18
C ASP A 131 -17.97 -9.99 -1.63
N SER A 132 -18.49 -11.20 -1.42
CA SER A 132 -17.80 -12.45 -1.74
C SER A 132 -17.58 -12.69 -3.24
N ASN A 133 -18.30 -11.97 -4.10
CA ASN A 133 -18.26 -12.12 -5.56
C ASN A 133 -17.47 -11.01 -6.25
N ASP A 134 -16.93 -10.05 -5.49
CA ASP A 134 -16.17 -8.94 -6.03
C ASP A 134 -14.70 -9.31 -6.27
N TYR A 135 -14.20 -8.97 -7.46
CA TYR A 135 -12.85 -9.28 -7.92
C TYR A 135 -12.12 -8.05 -8.44
N TRP A 136 -10.80 -8.09 -8.35
CA TRP A 136 -9.92 -7.17 -9.08
C TRP A 136 -9.07 -7.96 -10.05
N VAL A 137 -9.25 -7.70 -11.35
CA VAL A 137 -8.63 -8.51 -12.40
C VAL A 137 -7.17 -8.13 -12.62
N GLY A 138 -6.29 -9.12 -12.52
CA GLY A 138 -4.87 -9.02 -12.84
C GLY A 138 -4.45 -9.89 -14.03
N ASP A 139 -5.41 -10.38 -14.82
CA ASP A 139 -5.13 -11.26 -15.95
C ASP A 139 -4.48 -10.52 -17.11
N ASN A 140 -3.17 -10.72 -17.26
CA ASN A 140 -2.38 -10.07 -18.29
C ASN A 140 -2.69 -10.53 -19.73
N ARG A 141 -3.51 -11.57 -19.89
CA ARG A 141 -3.99 -12.06 -21.20
C ARG A 141 -5.35 -11.47 -21.57
N ASP A 142 -5.99 -10.72 -20.68
CA ASP A 142 -7.26 -10.04 -20.94
C ASP A 142 -7.12 -8.52 -20.75
N PRO A 143 -6.58 -7.80 -21.73
CA PRO A 143 -6.36 -6.37 -21.63
C PRO A 143 -7.65 -5.56 -21.44
N GLU A 144 -8.78 -6.02 -21.95
CA GLU A 144 -10.07 -5.30 -21.84
C GLU A 144 -10.57 -5.22 -20.40
N THR A 145 -10.18 -6.15 -19.52
CA THR A 145 -10.61 -6.17 -18.11
C THR A 145 -9.46 -5.93 -17.11
N TYR A 146 -8.23 -5.88 -17.60
CA TYR A 146 -7.03 -5.77 -16.78
C TYR A 146 -7.03 -4.54 -15.88
N ASN A 147 -6.65 -4.75 -14.61
CA ASN A 147 -6.56 -3.75 -13.55
C ASN A 147 -7.89 -3.02 -13.28
N MET A 148 -8.98 -3.77 -13.35
CA MET A 148 -10.33 -3.27 -13.08
C MET A 148 -11.06 -4.11 -12.04
N PHE A 149 -11.98 -3.45 -11.33
CA PHE A 149 -12.96 -4.08 -10.49
C PHE A 149 -13.99 -4.82 -11.34
N GLN A 150 -14.42 -6.02 -10.89
CA GLN A 150 -15.51 -6.80 -11.45
C GLN A 150 -16.47 -7.23 -10.33
N PRO A 151 -17.79 -6.99 -10.48
CA PRO A 151 -18.78 -7.28 -9.43
C PRO A 151 -19.17 -8.76 -9.34
N SER A 152 -18.68 -9.59 -10.24
CA SER A 152 -18.90 -11.04 -10.23
C SER A 152 -17.93 -11.74 -11.16
N ALA A 153 -17.78 -13.05 -10.96
CA ALA A 153 -17.11 -13.93 -11.90
C ALA A 153 -18.16 -14.64 -12.79
N SER A 154 -18.83 -13.87 -13.65
CA SER A 154 -19.80 -14.40 -14.63
C SER A 154 -19.24 -15.61 -15.38
N SER A 155 -20.06 -16.61 -15.70
CA SER A 155 -19.67 -17.76 -16.53
C SER A 155 -19.22 -17.34 -17.94
N ARG A 156 -19.71 -16.18 -18.41
CA ARG A 156 -19.38 -15.59 -19.74
C ARG A 156 -18.22 -14.61 -19.71
N ARG A 157 -17.54 -14.45 -18.55
CA ARG A 157 -16.36 -13.58 -18.42
C ARG A 157 -15.23 -14.02 -19.34
N THR A 158 -14.39 -13.09 -19.73
CA THR A 158 -13.22 -13.37 -20.58
C THR A 158 -11.93 -13.60 -19.78
N TRP A 159 -11.83 -13.02 -18.57
CA TRP A 159 -10.66 -13.13 -17.71
C TRP A 159 -10.63 -14.43 -16.89
N ARG A 160 -9.43 -14.91 -16.59
CA ARG A 160 -9.21 -16.10 -15.78
C ARG A 160 -9.38 -15.78 -14.28
N LYS A 161 -10.25 -16.52 -13.60
CA LYS A 161 -10.53 -16.34 -12.17
C LYS A 161 -9.27 -16.53 -11.30
N SER A 162 -8.36 -17.43 -11.71
CA SER A 162 -7.08 -17.66 -11.03
C SER A 162 -6.09 -16.49 -11.15
N GLN A 163 -6.34 -15.56 -12.06
CA GLN A 163 -5.54 -14.36 -12.28
C GLN A 163 -6.26 -13.09 -11.79
N ALA A 164 -7.27 -13.25 -10.97
CA ALA A 164 -8.01 -12.16 -10.36
C ALA A 164 -8.01 -12.31 -8.84
N GLU A 165 -7.83 -11.21 -8.17
CA GLU A 165 -7.87 -11.13 -6.71
C GLU A 165 -9.32 -11.05 -6.24
N ARG A 166 -9.82 -12.10 -5.57
CA ARG A 166 -11.11 -12.04 -4.89
C ARG A 166 -10.95 -11.20 -3.62
N LEU A 167 -11.65 -10.06 -3.57
CA LEU A 167 -11.45 -9.08 -2.49
C LEU A 167 -11.78 -9.65 -1.11
N ALA A 168 -12.79 -10.51 -1.02
CA ALA A 168 -13.16 -11.18 0.22
C ALA A 168 -12.14 -12.24 0.71
N ALA A 169 -11.12 -12.58 -0.07
CA ALA A 169 -10.06 -13.48 0.38
C ALA A 169 -9.11 -12.82 1.41
N TYR A 170 -9.16 -11.50 1.53
CA TYR A 170 -8.32 -10.72 2.43
C TYR A 170 -9.15 -9.87 3.42
N PRO A 171 -9.98 -10.51 4.28
CA PRO A 171 -11.01 -9.81 5.05
C PRO A 171 -10.45 -8.78 6.06
N LYS A 172 -9.22 -8.99 6.55
CA LYS A 172 -8.55 -8.04 7.45
C LYS A 172 -7.94 -6.88 6.67
N GLN A 173 -7.25 -7.15 5.57
CA GLN A 173 -6.57 -6.13 4.77
C GLN A 173 -7.57 -5.25 4.02
N TYR A 174 -8.64 -5.85 3.48
CA TYR A 174 -9.67 -5.14 2.71
C TYR A 174 -10.95 -4.89 3.52
N GLU A 175 -10.84 -4.89 4.86
CA GLU A 175 -11.89 -4.29 5.68
C GLU A 175 -12.20 -2.88 5.17
N TYR A 176 -11.15 -2.12 4.83
CA TYR A 176 -11.18 -0.83 4.13
C TYR A 176 -9.95 -0.63 3.26
N ALA A 177 -10.13 0.00 2.10
CA ALA A 177 -9.05 0.34 1.18
C ALA A 177 -9.36 1.56 0.33
N ALA A 178 -8.29 2.19 -0.20
CA ALA A 178 -8.38 3.23 -1.23
C ALA A 178 -7.65 2.79 -2.50
N VAL A 179 -8.24 3.10 -3.64
CA VAL A 179 -7.70 2.75 -4.96
C VAL A 179 -6.68 3.79 -5.39
N ILE A 180 -5.43 3.35 -5.56
CA ILE A 180 -4.35 4.14 -6.14
C ILE A 180 -4.41 4.00 -7.66
N ASN A 181 -4.48 5.12 -8.39
CA ASN A 181 -4.63 5.14 -9.85
C ASN A 181 -3.31 4.82 -10.58
N PHE A 182 -2.62 3.77 -10.13
CA PHE A 182 -1.45 3.26 -10.84
C PHE A 182 -1.91 2.33 -11.96
N ASN A 183 -1.41 2.57 -13.19
CA ASN A 183 -1.61 1.68 -14.35
C ASN A 183 -3.08 1.24 -14.54
N ARG A 184 -4.03 2.16 -14.39
CA ARG A 184 -5.45 1.87 -14.60
C ARG A 184 -5.94 2.42 -15.92
N PRO A 185 -6.92 1.77 -16.57
CA PRO A 185 -7.60 2.36 -17.71
C PRO A 185 -8.30 3.67 -17.29
N ALA A 186 -8.45 4.60 -18.24
CA ALA A 186 -9.17 5.85 -17.98
C ALA A 186 -10.65 5.54 -17.69
N ALA A 187 -11.21 6.08 -16.61
CA ALA A 187 -12.56 5.78 -16.16
C ALA A 187 -13.64 6.02 -17.26
N ALA A 188 -13.45 7.06 -18.08
CA ALA A 188 -14.37 7.38 -19.19
C ALA A 188 -14.42 6.31 -20.29
N THR A 189 -13.44 5.40 -20.35
CA THR A 189 -13.39 4.32 -21.35
C THR A 189 -13.94 2.98 -20.83
N VAL A 190 -14.30 2.93 -19.54
CA VAL A 190 -14.82 1.72 -18.90
C VAL A 190 -16.33 1.68 -19.05
N LYS A 191 -16.84 0.57 -19.59
CA LYS A 191 -18.28 0.34 -19.82
C LYS A 191 -18.68 -1.04 -19.32
N TRP A 192 -19.95 -1.18 -18.94
CA TRP A 192 -20.54 -2.48 -18.63
C TRP A 192 -20.89 -3.23 -19.93
N ASN A 193 -20.42 -4.46 -20.04
CA ASN A 193 -20.78 -5.38 -21.12
C ASN A 193 -21.77 -6.41 -20.56
N ALA A 194 -23.07 -6.22 -20.84
CA ALA A 194 -24.14 -7.07 -20.34
C ALA A 194 -24.06 -8.50 -20.89
N ALA A 195 -23.63 -8.68 -22.14
CA ALA A 195 -23.48 -10.00 -22.75
C ALA A 195 -22.45 -10.87 -22.05
N ARG A 196 -21.38 -10.25 -21.51
CA ARG A 196 -20.29 -10.92 -20.79
C ARG A 196 -20.45 -10.83 -19.25
N GLY A 197 -21.32 -9.96 -18.75
CA GLY A 197 -21.52 -9.72 -17.32
C GLY A 197 -20.28 -9.16 -16.64
N GLN A 198 -19.57 -8.23 -17.31
CA GLN A 198 -18.32 -7.65 -16.82
C GLN A 198 -18.10 -6.21 -17.30
N TYR A 199 -17.29 -5.45 -16.59
CA TYR A 199 -16.76 -4.18 -17.09
C TYR A 199 -15.63 -4.44 -18.09
N VAL A 200 -15.61 -3.68 -19.18
CA VAL A 200 -14.57 -3.69 -20.22
C VAL A 200 -14.11 -2.27 -20.51
N THR A 201 -12.92 -2.14 -21.08
CA THR A 201 -12.38 -0.84 -21.53
C THR A 201 -11.95 -0.88 -22.98
N SER A 202 -12.14 0.25 -23.70
CA SER A 202 -11.60 0.44 -25.06
C SER A 202 -10.15 0.95 -25.06
N LYS A 203 -9.61 1.36 -23.87
CA LYS A 203 -8.21 1.82 -23.73
C LYS A 203 -7.55 1.08 -22.56
N PRO A 204 -7.03 -0.13 -22.83
CA PRO A 204 -6.43 -0.98 -21.80
C PRO A 204 -5.24 -0.34 -21.08
N ALA A 205 -5.07 -0.74 -19.82
CA ALA A 205 -3.84 -0.51 -19.09
C ALA A 205 -2.69 -1.39 -19.66
N ASN A 206 -1.47 -1.09 -19.29
CA ASN A 206 -0.33 -1.93 -19.66
C ASN A 206 -0.33 -3.22 -18.82
N THR A 207 -0.64 -4.36 -19.43
CA THR A 207 -0.80 -5.65 -18.75
C THR A 207 0.51 -6.21 -18.14
N ARG A 208 1.66 -5.62 -18.46
CA ARG A 208 2.97 -6.04 -17.92
C ARG A 208 3.35 -5.29 -16.62
N ARG A 209 2.72 -4.13 -16.32
CA ARG A 209 3.12 -3.26 -15.20
C ARG A 209 2.51 -3.62 -13.85
N GLY A 210 1.53 -4.50 -13.84
CA GLY A 210 0.85 -4.93 -12.63
C GLY A 210 -0.45 -4.17 -12.34
N SER A 211 -1.25 -4.78 -11.48
CA SER A 211 -2.61 -4.37 -11.10
C SER A 211 -2.74 -4.28 -9.58
N ALA A 212 -3.93 -3.90 -9.11
CA ALA A 212 -4.34 -3.98 -7.69
C ALA A 212 -3.39 -3.26 -6.72
N ILE A 213 -2.97 -2.03 -7.04
CA ILE A 213 -2.19 -1.20 -6.10
C ILE A 213 -3.15 -0.35 -5.27
N PHE A 214 -3.21 -0.64 -3.97
CA PHE A 214 -4.13 -0.03 -3.02
C PHE A 214 -3.40 0.57 -1.82
N LEU A 215 -4.08 1.47 -1.11
CA LEU A 215 -3.77 1.83 0.27
C LEU A 215 -4.77 1.09 1.16
N HIS A 216 -4.31 0.15 2.00
CA HIS A 216 -5.16 -0.75 2.76
C HIS A 216 -4.67 -0.97 4.20
N ILE A 217 -5.37 -1.80 4.99
CA ILE A 217 -4.99 -2.14 6.37
C ILE A 217 -3.81 -3.11 6.37
N ASN A 218 -2.87 -2.92 7.30
CA ASN A 218 -1.73 -3.84 7.48
C ASN A 218 -2.19 -5.30 7.65
N GLY A 219 -1.49 -6.19 6.96
CA GLY A 219 -1.48 -7.62 7.23
C GLY A 219 -0.35 -8.00 8.20
N LYS A 220 0.11 -9.24 8.12
CA LYS A 220 1.19 -9.76 8.97
C LYS A 220 2.59 -9.25 8.58
N GLY A 221 2.75 -8.66 7.40
CA GLY A 221 4.07 -8.28 6.87
C GLY A 221 4.03 -7.20 5.80
N SER A 222 5.01 -7.25 4.89
CA SER A 222 5.05 -6.45 3.66
C SER A 222 3.94 -6.86 2.69
N THR A 223 3.72 -6.05 1.67
CA THR A 223 2.68 -6.27 0.65
C THR A 223 3.28 -6.83 -0.65
N ALA A 224 2.45 -7.15 -1.62
CA ALA A 224 2.88 -7.48 -2.98
C ALA A 224 3.03 -6.24 -3.90
N GLY A 225 3.04 -5.04 -3.31
CA GLY A 225 3.20 -3.77 -4.03
C GLY A 225 2.30 -2.65 -3.52
N CYS A 226 1.24 -2.96 -2.80
CA CYS A 226 0.38 -1.99 -2.12
C CYS A 226 1.12 -1.19 -1.05
N VAL A 227 0.50 -0.11 -0.58
CA VAL A 227 0.86 0.55 0.68
C VAL A 227 -0.15 0.15 1.75
N SER A 228 0.30 -0.16 2.97
CA SER A 228 -0.62 -0.47 4.06
C SER A 228 -0.30 0.32 5.33
N LEU A 229 -1.36 0.62 6.10
CA LEU A 229 -1.33 1.36 7.35
C LEU A 229 -2.00 0.57 8.46
N ARG A 230 -1.75 0.92 9.71
CA ARG A 230 -2.57 0.41 10.82
C ARG A 230 -4.03 0.80 10.59
N ARG A 231 -4.96 -0.05 11.01
CA ARG A 231 -6.40 0.16 10.82
C ARG A 231 -6.89 1.54 11.27
N ALA A 232 -6.48 1.96 12.47
CA ALA A 232 -6.89 3.26 13.01
C ALA A 232 -6.37 4.44 12.17
N ASP A 233 -5.15 4.34 11.64
CA ASP A 233 -4.53 5.37 10.81
C ASP A 233 -5.22 5.43 9.43
N LEU A 234 -5.46 4.28 8.81
CA LEU A 234 -6.18 4.22 7.54
C LEU A 234 -7.59 4.83 7.65
N LEU A 235 -8.34 4.50 8.69
CA LEU A 235 -9.68 5.07 8.90
C LEU A 235 -9.67 6.59 9.01
N LYS A 236 -8.69 7.17 9.74
CA LYS A 236 -8.51 8.64 9.79
C LYS A 236 -8.26 9.21 8.39
N VAL A 237 -7.40 8.56 7.62
CA VAL A 237 -7.09 8.97 6.24
C VAL A 237 -8.33 8.89 5.36
N LEU A 238 -9.06 7.78 5.35
CA LEU A 238 -10.24 7.60 4.49
C LEU A 238 -11.35 8.62 4.78
N LYS A 239 -11.63 8.90 6.06
CA LYS A 239 -12.60 9.92 6.47
C LYS A 239 -12.20 11.34 6.07
N TRP A 240 -10.90 11.62 6.03
CA TRP A 240 -10.36 12.93 5.66
C TRP A 240 -10.33 13.15 4.15
N LEU A 241 -10.12 12.09 3.35
CA LEU A 241 -10.06 12.20 1.89
C LEU A 241 -11.34 12.81 1.31
N ASP A 242 -11.17 13.78 0.42
CA ASP A 242 -12.24 14.56 -0.20
C ASP A 242 -11.98 14.67 -1.71
N PRO A 243 -12.86 14.16 -2.58
CA PRO A 243 -12.66 14.21 -4.03
C PRO A 243 -12.57 15.64 -4.58
N ALA A 244 -13.29 16.60 -3.95
CA ALA A 244 -13.21 18.02 -4.33
C ALA A 244 -11.81 18.61 -4.10
N LYS A 245 -11.01 17.99 -3.23
CA LYS A 245 -9.62 18.37 -2.93
C LYS A 245 -8.59 17.65 -3.77
N ARG A 246 -9.03 16.87 -4.75
CA ARG A 246 -8.17 16.15 -5.72
C ARG A 246 -7.02 15.41 -5.03
N PRO A 247 -7.30 14.46 -4.12
CA PRO A 247 -6.27 13.81 -3.30
C PRO A 247 -5.27 13.05 -4.16
N ARG A 248 -3.98 13.17 -3.80
CA ARG A 248 -2.89 12.39 -4.40
C ARG A 248 -2.11 11.64 -3.35
N ILE A 249 -1.55 10.53 -3.77
CA ILE A 249 -0.53 9.79 -3.04
C ILE A 249 0.78 9.88 -3.79
N VAL A 250 1.83 10.33 -3.12
CA VAL A 250 3.21 10.39 -3.64
C VAL A 250 3.98 9.28 -2.96
N MET A 251 4.58 8.39 -3.72
CA MET A 251 5.21 7.18 -3.21
C MET A 251 6.62 7.07 -3.79
N ALA A 252 7.66 7.07 -2.93
CA ALA A 252 9.03 6.85 -3.34
C ALA A 252 9.97 6.61 -2.14
N THR A 253 11.25 6.40 -2.41
CA THR A 253 12.28 6.51 -1.37
C THR A 253 12.51 7.96 -0.97
N ALA A 254 13.13 8.20 0.19
CA ALA A 254 13.47 9.55 0.64
C ALA A 254 14.38 10.28 -0.37
N ALA A 255 15.27 9.56 -1.04
CA ALA A 255 16.16 10.11 -2.05
C ALA A 255 15.45 10.46 -3.39
N ASP A 256 14.34 9.78 -3.70
CA ASP A 256 13.65 9.93 -4.98
C ASP A 256 12.36 10.77 -4.89
N ILE A 257 11.86 11.06 -3.68
CA ILE A 257 10.51 11.59 -3.46
C ILE A 257 10.26 12.94 -4.16
N GLY A 258 11.26 13.76 -4.31
CA GLY A 258 11.15 15.06 -5.01
C GLY A 258 10.91 14.91 -6.51
N ARG A 259 11.22 13.77 -7.10
CA ARG A 259 11.06 13.46 -8.52
C ARG A 259 9.84 12.57 -8.81
N ALA A 260 9.14 12.11 -7.78
CA ALA A 260 8.03 11.18 -7.86
C ALA A 260 6.70 11.79 -8.30
#